data_f7b2bebe9fbcf6643b44a93077d3de2e
#
_entry.id   f7b2bebe9fbcf6643b44a93077d3de2e
#
_cell.length_a   1.000
_cell.length_b   1.000
_cell.length_c   1.000
_cell.angle_alpha   90.00
_cell.angle_beta   90.00
_cell.angle_gamma   90.00
#
_symmetry.space_group_name_H-M   'P 1'
#
loop_
_entity.id
_entity.type
_entity.pdbx_description
1 polymer ?
#
loop_
_entity_poly.entity_id
_entity_poly.type
_entity_poly.pdbx_seq_one_letter_code
_entity_poly.pdbx_strand_id
1 'polypeptide(L)'
;ILILDFGNATFLTSDSGSSNVGDILLEKIPRTVLLFTTATIIISVIGIFLGALSGSKVGSVTDRITSMFAVISSSFPVWWVGMLMIFLFAFTYQLFPARATPILPSTDPGYIGALLYHMTLPLITIVLIGFGSWAYLVRNFMVGTMQEDFITAKKIIGIDKKKIVYKHALKNAAPPIITILALSLSGSLGGAIITEAVFDWPGMGRLYFEAITVMDLPVIIGATYVLTVLFLISIFVADLLYGYFDPRVKTE
;
A
#
# COMPACT_ATOMS: atom_id res chain seq x y z
N ILE A 1 7.96 26.47 -17.10
CA ILE A 1 9.41 26.35 -16.92
C ILE A 1 9.67 25.49 -15.70
N LEU A 2 9.63 24.18 -15.85
CA LEU A 2 10.00 23.25 -14.79
C LEU A 2 11.29 22.54 -15.28
N ILE A 3 12.40 23.25 -15.21
CA ILE A 3 13.71 22.60 -15.24
C ILE A 3 13.83 21.95 -13.85
N LEU A 4 13.63 20.63 -13.79
CA LEU A 4 13.82 19.81 -12.58
C LEU A 4 15.35 19.64 -12.32
N ASP A 5 16.04 20.77 -12.26
CA ASP A 5 17.46 20.80 -11.90
C ASP A 5 17.56 21.16 -10.41
N PHE A 6 17.78 20.14 -9.59
CA PHE A 6 17.98 20.27 -8.15
C PHE A 6 19.47 20.43 -7.80
N GLY A 7 20.36 20.53 -8.81
CA GLY A 7 21.79 20.59 -8.64
C GLY A 7 22.40 19.25 -8.20
N ASN A 8 23.54 19.34 -7.52
CA ASN A 8 24.28 18.19 -7.03
C ASN A 8 24.09 17.99 -5.54
N ALA A 9 24.00 16.75 -5.12
CA ALA A 9 24.03 16.33 -3.73
C ALA A 9 25.41 16.66 -3.12
N THR A 10 25.40 16.99 -1.84
CA THR A 10 26.61 17.34 -1.09
C THR A 10 27.32 16.08 -0.58
N PHE A 11 26.57 15.10 -0.14
CA PHE A 11 27.08 13.90 0.55
C PHE A 11 26.61 12.58 -0.10
N LEU A 12 25.43 12.57 -0.72
CA LEU A 12 24.79 11.38 -1.23
C LEU A 12 25.10 11.20 -2.73
N THR A 13 25.12 9.94 -3.17
CA THR A 13 25.30 9.58 -4.58
C THR A 13 24.30 8.51 -4.98
N SER A 14 24.00 8.42 -6.28
CA SER A 14 23.24 7.29 -6.85
C SER A 14 24.05 5.99 -6.80
N ASP A 15 23.41 4.85 -7.06
CA ASP A 15 24.09 3.55 -7.16
C ASP A 15 25.12 3.55 -8.34
N SER A 16 24.96 4.43 -9.33
CA SER A 16 25.91 4.65 -10.43
C SER A 16 27.07 5.61 -10.07
N GLY A 17 27.06 6.20 -8.88
CA GLY A 17 28.07 7.19 -8.43
C GLY A 17 27.80 8.63 -8.90
N SER A 18 26.63 8.93 -9.51
CA SER A 18 26.25 10.29 -9.88
C SER A 18 25.88 11.09 -8.61
N SER A 19 26.37 12.33 -8.52
CA SER A 19 25.97 13.31 -7.50
C SER A 19 24.76 14.13 -7.93
N ASN A 20 24.27 14.01 -9.17
CA ASN A 20 23.09 14.74 -9.61
C ASN A 20 21.84 14.26 -8.85
N VAL A 21 21.15 15.22 -8.21
CA VAL A 21 19.99 14.91 -7.37
C VAL A 21 18.86 14.25 -8.17
N GLY A 22 18.65 14.68 -9.42
CA GLY A 22 17.66 14.08 -10.32
C GLY A 22 17.90 12.59 -10.54
N ASP A 23 19.15 12.19 -10.81
CA ASP A 23 19.54 10.79 -11.02
C ASP A 23 19.28 9.96 -9.74
N ILE A 24 19.66 10.50 -8.58
CA ILE A 24 19.44 9.85 -7.29
C ILE A 24 17.95 9.59 -7.06
N LEU A 25 17.10 10.59 -7.31
CA LEU A 25 15.67 10.50 -7.10
C LEU A 25 15.00 9.50 -8.07
N LEU A 26 15.33 9.60 -9.36
CA LEU A 26 14.77 8.71 -10.40
C LEU A 26 15.06 7.24 -10.14
N GLU A 27 16.19 6.93 -9.52
CA GLU A 27 16.55 5.57 -9.15
C GLU A 27 15.71 5.01 -7.99
N LYS A 28 15.30 5.86 -7.03
CA LYS A 28 14.60 5.44 -5.82
C LYS A 28 13.07 5.37 -5.99
N ILE A 29 12.48 6.20 -6.86
CA ILE A 29 11.02 6.24 -7.11
C ILE A 29 10.44 4.86 -7.47
N PRO A 30 10.98 4.12 -8.46
CA PRO A 30 10.40 2.83 -8.85
C PRO A 30 10.34 1.81 -7.70
N ARG A 31 11.32 1.85 -6.79
CA ARG A 31 11.42 0.93 -5.66
C ARG A 31 10.33 1.21 -4.61
N THR A 32 10.09 2.50 -4.29
CA THR A 32 8.98 2.89 -3.42
C THR A 32 7.64 2.48 -4.02
N VAL A 33 7.41 2.81 -5.29
CA VAL A 33 6.20 2.44 -6.01
C VAL A 33 6.01 0.92 -6.02
N LEU A 34 7.05 0.15 -6.31
CA LEU A 34 6.99 -1.32 -6.33
C LEU A 34 6.51 -1.88 -4.99
N LEU A 35 7.12 -1.49 -3.87
CA LEU A 35 6.78 -2.02 -2.55
C LEU A 35 5.35 -1.64 -2.15
N PHE A 36 5.02 -0.36 -2.16
CA PHE A 36 3.74 0.12 -1.60
C PHE A 36 2.56 -0.18 -2.51
N THR A 37 2.72 -0.11 -3.84
CA THR A 37 1.64 -0.48 -4.77
C THR A 37 1.36 -1.98 -4.71
N THR A 38 2.39 -2.82 -4.65
CA THR A 38 2.22 -4.27 -4.47
C THR A 38 1.52 -4.58 -3.15
N ALA A 39 1.95 -3.95 -2.05
CA ALA A 39 1.30 -4.10 -0.76
C ALA A 39 -0.17 -3.69 -0.81
N THR A 40 -0.49 -2.54 -1.40
CA THR A 40 -1.86 -2.03 -1.52
C THR A 40 -2.76 -2.97 -2.32
N ILE A 41 -2.26 -3.53 -3.42
CA ILE A 41 -3.00 -4.52 -4.21
C ILE A 41 -3.32 -5.76 -3.37
N ILE A 42 -2.32 -6.32 -2.69
CA ILE A 42 -2.50 -7.53 -1.86
C ILE A 42 -3.46 -7.24 -0.69
N ILE A 43 -3.27 -6.12 0.01
CA ILE A 43 -4.16 -5.66 1.09
C ILE A 43 -5.60 -5.57 0.60
N SER A 44 -5.82 -4.96 -0.55
CA SER A 44 -7.17 -4.77 -1.11
C SER A 44 -7.81 -6.09 -1.50
N VAL A 45 -7.08 -6.99 -2.14
CA VAL A 45 -7.59 -8.32 -2.53
C VAL A 45 -8.00 -9.13 -1.30
N ILE A 46 -7.12 -9.23 -0.30
CA ILE A 46 -7.41 -9.93 0.96
C ILE A 46 -8.56 -9.25 1.70
N GLY A 47 -8.53 -7.91 1.78
CA GLY A 47 -9.53 -7.10 2.46
C GLY A 47 -10.91 -7.23 1.83
N ILE A 48 -11.02 -7.20 0.50
CA ILE A 48 -12.30 -7.40 -0.22
C ILE A 48 -12.84 -8.80 0.06
N PHE A 49 -12.00 -9.82 -0.03
CA PHE A 49 -12.43 -11.21 0.19
C PHE A 49 -12.93 -11.44 1.63
N LEU A 50 -12.12 -11.07 2.63
CA LEU A 50 -12.47 -11.23 4.04
C LEU A 50 -13.63 -10.33 4.47
N GLY A 51 -13.66 -9.10 3.97
CA GLY A 51 -14.74 -8.15 4.24
C GLY A 51 -16.08 -8.62 3.67
N ALA A 52 -16.11 -9.16 2.45
CA ALA A 52 -17.32 -9.73 1.86
C ALA A 52 -17.83 -10.94 2.65
N LEU A 53 -16.92 -11.82 3.08
CA LEU A 53 -17.28 -12.96 3.95
C LEU A 53 -17.86 -12.49 5.29
N SER A 54 -17.17 -11.58 5.98
CA SER A 54 -17.55 -11.06 7.30
C SER A 54 -18.89 -10.32 7.24
N GLY A 55 -19.06 -9.40 6.27
CA GLY A 55 -20.27 -8.62 6.09
C GLY A 55 -21.49 -9.45 5.66
N SER A 56 -21.27 -10.61 5.02
CA SER A 56 -22.35 -11.51 4.62
C SER A 56 -23.03 -12.24 5.78
N LYS A 57 -22.37 -12.36 6.92
CA LYS A 57 -22.89 -13.04 8.12
C LYS A 57 -22.37 -12.36 9.39
N VAL A 58 -23.00 -11.27 9.74
CA VAL A 58 -22.71 -10.49 10.96
C VAL A 58 -22.81 -11.38 12.19
N GLY A 59 -21.88 -11.23 13.13
CA GLY A 59 -21.79 -12.00 14.37
C GLY A 59 -21.21 -13.42 14.21
N SER A 60 -20.82 -13.84 13.00
CA SER A 60 -20.12 -15.11 12.77
C SER A 60 -18.68 -15.06 13.34
N VAL A 61 -18.07 -16.23 13.50
CA VAL A 61 -16.68 -16.35 13.95
C VAL A 61 -15.74 -15.56 13.02
N THR A 62 -15.93 -15.67 11.72
CA THR A 62 -15.14 -14.91 10.72
C THR A 62 -15.30 -13.40 10.94
N ASP A 63 -16.54 -12.93 11.15
CA ASP A 63 -16.81 -11.51 11.39
C ASP A 63 -16.13 -11.01 12.67
N ARG A 64 -16.22 -11.75 13.75
CA ARG A 64 -15.59 -11.38 15.04
C ARG A 64 -14.06 -11.35 14.91
N ILE A 65 -13.45 -12.38 14.31
CA ILE A 65 -12.00 -12.45 14.13
C ILE A 65 -11.52 -11.31 13.23
N THR A 66 -12.17 -11.08 12.08
CA THR A 66 -11.80 -10.01 11.15
C THR A 66 -11.90 -8.64 11.82
N SER A 67 -12.99 -8.36 12.54
CA SER A 67 -13.20 -7.08 13.23
C SER A 67 -12.20 -6.89 14.37
N MET A 68 -11.94 -7.93 15.17
CA MET A 68 -10.94 -7.87 16.23
C MET A 68 -9.54 -7.64 15.67
N PHE A 69 -9.18 -8.35 14.62
CA PHE A 69 -7.88 -8.20 13.96
C PHE A 69 -7.72 -6.78 13.37
N ALA A 70 -8.78 -6.23 12.76
CA ALA A 70 -8.76 -4.87 12.23
C ALA A 70 -8.44 -3.83 13.31
N VAL A 71 -9.08 -3.96 14.49
CA VAL A 71 -8.81 -3.06 15.62
C VAL A 71 -7.39 -3.22 16.15
N ILE A 72 -6.95 -4.46 16.35
CA ILE A 72 -5.60 -4.74 16.86
C ILE A 72 -4.54 -4.23 15.89
N SER A 73 -4.63 -4.58 14.60
CA SER A 73 -3.62 -4.19 13.60
C SER A 73 -3.53 -2.68 13.42
N SER A 74 -4.67 -1.96 13.45
CA SER A 74 -4.68 -0.50 13.34
C SER A 74 -4.14 0.24 14.57
N SER A 75 -3.98 -0.46 15.70
CA SER A 75 -3.45 0.13 16.94
C SER A 75 -1.92 0.24 16.95
N PHE A 76 -1.22 -0.44 16.06
CA PHE A 76 0.23 -0.46 16.01
C PHE A 76 0.78 0.23 14.77
N PRO A 77 1.80 1.11 14.90
CA PRO A 77 2.50 1.65 13.75
C PRO A 77 3.19 0.55 12.94
N VAL A 78 3.11 0.63 11.60
CA VAL A 78 3.72 -0.37 10.69
C VAL A 78 5.21 -0.55 10.96
N TRP A 79 5.95 0.55 11.14
CA TRP A 79 7.38 0.53 11.41
C TRP A 79 7.73 -0.19 12.72
N TRP A 80 6.90 -0.06 13.76
CA TRP A 80 7.12 -0.74 15.04
C TRP A 80 6.94 -2.26 14.90
N VAL A 81 5.86 -2.69 14.23
CA VAL A 81 5.67 -4.11 13.90
C VAL A 81 6.80 -4.59 12.99
N GLY A 82 7.27 -3.75 12.07
CA GLY A 82 8.43 -4.02 11.22
C GLY A 82 9.68 -4.39 12.01
N MET A 83 10.00 -3.63 13.06
CA MET A 83 11.13 -3.97 13.94
C MET A 83 10.96 -5.34 14.61
N LEU A 84 9.73 -5.67 15.08
CA LEU A 84 9.45 -7.00 15.65
C LEU A 84 9.59 -8.12 14.60
N MET A 85 9.12 -7.88 13.37
CA MET A 85 9.24 -8.84 12.28
C MET A 85 10.71 -9.09 11.90
N ILE A 86 11.52 -8.04 11.83
CA ILE A 86 12.98 -8.16 11.61
C ILE A 86 13.61 -8.96 12.76
N PHE A 87 13.31 -8.61 14.01
CA PHE A 87 13.84 -9.33 15.16
C PHE A 87 13.51 -10.82 15.14
N LEU A 88 12.24 -11.16 14.89
CA LEU A 88 11.80 -12.56 14.89
C LEU A 88 12.28 -13.31 13.65
N PHE A 89 12.02 -12.78 12.45
CA PHE A 89 12.19 -13.54 11.21
C PHE A 89 13.58 -13.39 10.58
N ALA A 90 14.28 -12.31 10.84
CA ALA A 90 15.63 -12.14 10.31
C ALA A 90 16.72 -12.54 11.33
N PHE A 91 16.59 -12.15 12.61
CA PHE A 91 17.62 -12.45 13.61
C PHE A 91 17.38 -13.76 14.35
N THR A 92 16.15 -14.05 14.79
CA THR A 92 15.86 -15.24 15.60
C THR A 92 15.72 -16.49 14.73
N TYR A 93 14.84 -16.45 13.72
CA TYR A 93 14.57 -17.61 12.86
C TYR A 93 15.43 -17.64 11.59
N GLN A 94 16.10 -16.56 11.25
CA GLN A 94 16.98 -16.42 10.06
C GLN A 94 16.33 -16.85 8.74
N LEU A 95 15.03 -16.56 8.58
CA LEU A 95 14.25 -16.93 7.39
C LEU A 95 14.33 -15.89 6.28
N PHE A 96 14.56 -14.62 6.65
CA PHE A 96 14.61 -13.49 5.74
C PHE A 96 15.84 -12.62 6.01
N PRO A 97 16.31 -11.85 5.02
CA PRO A 97 17.40 -10.92 5.22
C PRO A 97 16.98 -9.78 6.18
N ALA A 98 17.92 -9.36 7.04
CA ALA A 98 17.68 -8.25 7.98
C ALA A 98 17.57 -6.88 7.28
N ARG A 99 18.19 -6.75 6.10
CA ARG A 99 18.15 -5.55 5.27
C ARG A 99 17.38 -5.84 3.99
N ALA A 100 16.49 -4.95 3.62
CA ALA A 100 15.74 -5.06 2.37
C ALA A 100 16.51 -4.51 1.15
N THR A 101 17.73 -4.00 1.33
CA THR A 101 18.61 -3.63 0.23
C THR A 101 19.39 -4.87 -0.26
N PRO A 102 19.26 -5.27 -1.54
CA PRO A 102 20.07 -6.33 -2.12
C PRO A 102 21.55 -5.96 -2.13
N ILE A 103 22.42 -6.95 -1.94
CA ILE A 103 23.88 -6.77 -2.01
C ILE A 103 24.34 -6.71 -3.49
N LEU A 104 23.57 -7.32 -4.40
CA LEU A 104 23.87 -7.34 -5.84
C LEU A 104 23.73 -5.96 -6.45
N PRO A 105 24.63 -5.53 -7.35
CA PRO A 105 24.48 -4.30 -8.09
C PRO A 105 23.26 -4.37 -9.04
N SER A 106 22.63 -3.23 -9.31
CA SER A 106 21.44 -3.15 -10.16
C SER A 106 21.63 -3.64 -11.61
N THR A 107 22.88 -3.72 -12.06
CA THR A 107 23.27 -4.24 -13.38
C THR A 107 23.37 -5.77 -13.43
N ASP A 108 23.33 -6.45 -12.29
CA ASP A 108 23.44 -7.91 -12.24
C ASP A 108 22.13 -8.57 -12.71
N PRO A 109 22.18 -9.60 -13.58
CA PRO A 109 20.99 -10.32 -14.02
C PRO A 109 20.15 -10.93 -12.87
N GLY A 110 20.78 -11.25 -11.74
CA GLY A 110 20.11 -11.77 -10.55
C GLY A 110 19.48 -10.70 -9.65
N TYR A 111 19.69 -9.42 -9.93
CA TYR A 111 19.26 -8.31 -9.09
C TYR A 111 17.75 -8.31 -8.80
N ILE A 112 16.93 -8.51 -9.84
CA ILE A 112 15.46 -8.50 -9.69
C ILE A 112 15.00 -9.61 -8.73
N GLY A 113 15.55 -10.81 -8.86
CA GLY A 113 15.26 -11.93 -7.95
C GLY A 113 15.66 -11.62 -6.49
N ALA A 114 16.84 -11.05 -6.31
CA ALA A 114 17.32 -10.61 -5.00
C ALA A 114 16.43 -9.50 -4.43
N LEU A 115 16.05 -8.50 -5.22
CA LEU A 115 15.17 -7.41 -4.81
C LEU A 115 13.81 -7.93 -4.33
N LEU A 116 13.19 -8.85 -5.08
CA LEU A 116 11.91 -9.45 -4.69
C LEU A 116 12.03 -10.28 -3.40
N TYR A 117 13.11 -11.02 -3.23
CA TYR A 117 13.37 -11.76 -1.99
C TYR A 117 13.55 -10.83 -0.79
N HIS A 118 14.33 -9.77 -0.94
CA HIS A 118 14.55 -8.75 0.10
C HIS A 118 13.29 -7.93 0.40
N MET A 119 12.38 -7.76 -0.59
CA MET A 119 11.09 -7.10 -0.43
C MET A 119 10.10 -7.91 0.43
N THR A 120 10.29 -9.21 0.59
CA THR A 120 9.30 -10.13 1.17
C THR A 120 8.92 -9.75 2.60
N LEU A 121 9.89 -9.48 3.47
CA LEU A 121 9.63 -9.17 4.88
C LEU A 121 8.92 -7.81 5.07
N PRO A 122 9.38 -6.70 4.46
CA PRO A 122 8.62 -5.44 4.49
C PRO A 122 7.22 -5.59 3.88
N LEU A 123 7.08 -6.30 2.76
CA LEU A 123 5.79 -6.52 2.11
C LEU A 123 4.80 -7.26 3.02
N ILE A 124 5.21 -8.39 3.62
CA ILE A 124 4.39 -9.15 4.56
C ILE A 124 3.96 -8.27 5.74
N THR A 125 4.87 -7.46 6.28
CA THR A 125 4.56 -6.58 7.41
C THR A 125 3.51 -5.53 7.06
N ILE A 126 3.67 -4.85 5.92
CA ILE A 126 2.71 -3.83 5.47
C ILE A 126 1.35 -4.47 5.21
N VAL A 127 1.32 -5.63 4.55
CA VAL A 127 0.09 -6.39 4.29
C VAL A 127 -0.56 -6.83 5.58
N LEU A 128 0.19 -7.40 6.53
CA LEU A 128 -0.32 -7.88 7.81
C LEU A 128 -1.03 -6.77 8.61
N ILE A 129 -0.49 -5.57 8.61
CA ILE A 129 -1.08 -4.43 9.31
C ILE A 129 -2.25 -3.82 8.52
N GLY A 130 -2.16 -3.79 7.18
CA GLY A 130 -3.13 -3.07 6.35
C GLY A 130 -4.41 -3.84 6.05
N PHE A 131 -4.36 -5.18 5.87
CA PHE A 131 -5.53 -5.91 5.36
C PHE A 131 -6.73 -5.91 6.31
N GLY A 132 -6.50 -5.82 7.63
CA GLY A 132 -7.57 -5.82 8.62
C GLY A 132 -8.48 -4.60 8.48
N SER A 133 -7.92 -3.41 8.37
CA SER A 133 -8.67 -2.16 8.16
C SER A 133 -9.45 -2.18 6.86
N TRP A 134 -8.85 -2.70 5.77
CA TRP A 134 -9.52 -2.89 4.49
C TRP A 134 -10.69 -3.88 4.58
N ALA A 135 -10.49 -5.02 5.24
CA ALA A 135 -11.54 -6.01 5.45
C ALA A 135 -12.71 -5.45 6.27
N TYR A 136 -12.44 -4.65 7.30
CA TYR A 136 -13.46 -4.00 8.10
C TYR A 136 -14.25 -2.95 7.31
N LEU A 137 -13.57 -2.19 6.47
CA LEU A 137 -14.20 -1.20 5.59
C LEU A 137 -15.15 -1.89 4.59
N VAL A 138 -14.70 -2.90 3.88
CA VAL A 138 -15.52 -3.66 2.94
C VAL A 138 -16.68 -4.37 3.65
N ARG A 139 -16.44 -4.90 4.87
CA ARG A 139 -17.48 -5.47 5.71
C ARG A 139 -18.62 -4.48 5.95
N ASN A 140 -18.31 -3.22 6.28
CA ASN A 140 -19.33 -2.23 6.56
C ASN A 140 -20.21 -1.93 5.33
N PHE A 141 -19.63 -1.81 4.15
CA PHE A 141 -20.40 -1.69 2.91
C PHE A 141 -21.26 -2.91 2.62
N MET A 142 -20.71 -4.10 2.85
CA MET A 142 -21.45 -5.35 2.66
C MET A 142 -22.62 -5.49 3.62
N VAL A 143 -22.45 -5.10 4.90
CA VAL A 143 -23.55 -5.13 5.89
C VAL A 143 -24.71 -4.27 5.44
N GLY A 144 -24.47 -3.04 4.98
CA GLY A 144 -25.51 -2.17 4.43
C GLY A 144 -26.24 -2.82 3.26
N THR A 145 -25.47 -3.28 2.25
CA THR A 145 -26.04 -3.89 1.05
C THR A 145 -26.82 -5.19 1.35
N MET A 146 -26.38 -6.01 2.32
CA MET A 146 -27.04 -7.26 2.68
C MET A 146 -28.42 -7.07 3.36
N GLN A 147 -28.72 -5.84 3.82
CA GLN A 147 -30.00 -5.46 4.42
C GLN A 147 -31.02 -4.92 3.40
N GLU A 148 -30.61 -4.64 2.16
CA GLU A 148 -31.49 -4.10 1.13
C GLU A 148 -32.57 -5.10 0.68
N ASP A 149 -33.76 -4.59 0.31
CA ASP A 149 -34.93 -5.37 -0.04
C ASP A 149 -34.68 -6.32 -1.23
N PHE A 150 -33.89 -5.91 -2.21
CA PHE A 150 -33.58 -6.77 -3.36
C PHE A 150 -32.79 -8.04 -2.96
N ILE A 151 -31.97 -7.97 -1.88
CA ILE A 151 -31.30 -9.15 -1.34
C ILE A 151 -32.30 -10.08 -0.66
N THR A 152 -33.27 -9.52 0.07
CA THR A 152 -34.34 -10.29 0.68
C THR A 152 -35.20 -11.00 -0.38
N ALA A 153 -35.59 -10.29 -1.46
CA ALA A 153 -36.28 -10.89 -2.58
C ALA A 153 -35.50 -12.06 -3.20
N LYS A 154 -34.18 -11.93 -3.39
CA LYS A 154 -33.32 -12.99 -3.92
C LYS A 154 -33.21 -14.21 -2.99
N LYS A 155 -33.27 -14.01 -1.67
CA LYS A 155 -33.33 -15.13 -0.70
C LYS A 155 -34.66 -15.88 -0.80
N ILE A 156 -35.78 -15.17 -0.94
CA ILE A 156 -37.13 -15.75 -1.03
C ILE A 156 -37.28 -16.63 -2.29
N ILE A 157 -36.75 -16.21 -3.43
CA ILE A 157 -36.76 -16.97 -4.68
C ILE A 157 -35.71 -18.09 -4.73
N GLY A 158 -35.01 -18.36 -3.63
CA GLY A 158 -34.12 -19.52 -3.48
C GLY A 158 -32.75 -19.41 -4.16
N ILE A 159 -32.26 -18.20 -4.46
CA ILE A 159 -30.90 -18.03 -5.01
C ILE A 159 -29.85 -18.45 -3.97
N ASP A 160 -28.86 -19.23 -4.42
CA ASP A 160 -27.78 -19.70 -3.57
C ASP A 160 -27.04 -18.55 -2.83
N LYS A 161 -26.73 -18.79 -1.56
CA LYS A 161 -26.13 -17.78 -0.68
C LYS A 161 -24.80 -17.22 -1.21
N LYS A 162 -23.92 -18.07 -1.76
CA LYS A 162 -22.64 -17.63 -2.33
C LYS A 162 -22.88 -16.70 -3.52
N LYS A 163 -23.88 -17.03 -4.37
CA LYS A 163 -24.26 -16.21 -5.51
C LYS A 163 -24.84 -14.86 -5.08
N ILE A 164 -25.63 -14.85 -4.00
CA ILE A 164 -26.13 -13.60 -3.40
C ILE A 164 -24.96 -12.73 -2.95
N VAL A 165 -24.01 -13.28 -2.20
CA VAL A 165 -22.87 -12.51 -1.65
C VAL A 165 -21.97 -11.95 -2.77
N TYR A 166 -21.43 -12.82 -3.62
CA TYR A 166 -20.38 -12.42 -4.56
C TYR A 166 -20.92 -11.80 -5.86
N LYS A 167 -22.06 -12.26 -6.36
CA LYS A 167 -22.59 -11.77 -7.65
C LYS A 167 -23.56 -10.61 -7.49
N HIS A 168 -24.25 -10.49 -6.35
CA HIS A 168 -25.27 -9.47 -6.16
C HIS A 168 -24.87 -8.43 -5.12
N ALA A 169 -24.59 -8.83 -3.88
CA ALA A 169 -24.25 -7.87 -2.82
C ALA A 169 -22.92 -7.16 -3.05
N LEU A 170 -21.85 -7.92 -3.33
CA LEU A 170 -20.53 -7.33 -3.58
C LEU A 170 -20.53 -6.42 -4.83
N LYS A 171 -21.29 -6.78 -5.87
CA LYS A 171 -21.43 -5.93 -7.05
C LYS A 171 -22.11 -4.58 -6.73
N ASN A 172 -23.12 -4.61 -5.85
CA ASN A 172 -23.79 -3.36 -5.42
C ASN A 172 -22.95 -2.55 -4.43
N ALA A 173 -22.14 -3.20 -3.61
CA ALA A 173 -21.19 -2.55 -2.71
C ALA A 173 -19.91 -2.06 -3.44
N ALA A 174 -19.70 -2.46 -4.71
CA ALA A 174 -18.47 -2.20 -5.44
C ALA A 174 -18.15 -0.71 -5.68
N PRO A 175 -19.10 0.20 -6.01
CA PRO A 175 -18.75 1.58 -6.30
C PRO A 175 -17.91 2.26 -5.21
N PRO A 176 -18.33 2.32 -3.93
CA PRO A 176 -17.50 2.92 -2.89
C PRO A 176 -16.19 2.16 -2.64
N ILE A 177 -16.18 0.82 -2.81
CA ILE A 177 -14.96 0.01 -2.66
C ILE A 177 -13.94 0.38 -3.74
N ILE A 178 -14.37 0.53 -5.00
CA ILE A 178 -13.52 0.90 -6.13
C ILE A 178 -12.95 2.31 -5.92
N THR A 179 -13.76 3.25 -5.45
CA THR A 179 -13.30 4.60 -5.14
C THR A 179 -12.18 4.60 -4.10
N ILE A 180 -12.37 3.87 -2.99
CA ILE A 180 -11.34 3.79 -1.94
C ILE A 180 -10.12 3.03 -2.43
N LEU A 181 -10.29 2.01 -3.28
CA LEU A 181 -9.17 1.32 -3.92
C LEU A 181 -8.34 2.27 -4.78
N ALA A 182 -8.98 3.09 -5.59
CA ALA A 182 -8.30 4.08 -6.42
C ALA A 182 -7.51 5.10 -5.56
N LEU A 183 -8.13 5.62 -4.49
CA LEU A 183 -7.48 6.51 -3.53
C LEU A 183 -6.28 5.83 -2.83
N SER A 184 -6.41 4.58 -2.43
CA SER A 184 -5.34 3.83 -1.77
C SER A 184 -4.17 3.54 -2.71
N LEU A 185 -4.45 3.18 -3.96
CA LEU A 185 -3.42 2.99 -4.98
C LEU A 185 -2.69 4.29 -5.27
N SER A 186 -3.41 5.40 -5.39
CA SER A 186 -2.80 6.71 -5.55
C SER A 186 -1.93 7.06 -4.34
N GLY A 187 -2.42 6.89 -3.11
CA GLY A 187 -1.66 7.15 -1.89
C GLY A 187 -0.40 6.27 -1.74
N SER A 188 -0.39 5.08 -2.35
CA SER A 188 0.77 4.17 -2.30
C SER A 188 2.02 4.72 -3.00
N LEU A 189 1.87 5.70 -3.90
CA LEU A 189 3.00 6.32 -4.59
C LEU A 189 3.86 7.19 -3.66
N GLY A 190 3.30 7.68 -2.55
CA GLY A 190 4.00 8.53 -1.59
C GLY A 190 4.98 7.79 -0.67
N GLY A 191 4.90 6.45 -0.60
CA GLY A 191 5.76 5.66 0.27
C GLY A 191 5.54 5.91 1.76
N ALA A 192 6.47 5.43 2.59
CA ALA A 192 6.49 5.68 4.04
C ALA A 192 7.93 5.78 4.55
N ILE A 193 8.36 6.99 4.88
CA ILE A 193 9.74 7.33 5.26
C ILE A 193 10.28 6.40 6.35
N ILE A 194 9.58 6.30 7.48
CA ILE A 194 10.06 5.51 8.63
C ILE A 194 10.05 4.01 8.32
N THR A 195 9.04 3.52 7.60
CA THR A 195 8.95 2.09 7.27
C THR A 195 10.09 1.67 6.34
N GLU A 196 10.37 2.47 5.31
CA GLU A 196 11.49 2.21 4.40
C GLU A 196 12.85 2.27 5.13
N ALA A 197 13.03 3.25 6.02
CA ALA A 197 14.25 3.38 6.81
C ALA A 197 14.44 2.18 7.76
N VAL A 198 13.40 1.72 8.44
CA VAL A 198 13.47 0.57 9.37
C VAL A 198 13.85 -0.71 8.66
N PHE A 199 13.29 -0.96 7.48
CA PHE A 199 13.61 -2.16 6.68
C PHE A 199 14.88 -2.01 5.84
N ASP A 200 15.48 -0.84 5.81
CA ASP A 200 16.58 -0.55 4.89
C ASP A 200 16.17 -0.78 3.41
N TRP A 201 14.90 -0.43 3.07
CA TRP A 201 14.39 -0.53 1.71
C TRP A 201 14.91 0.63 0.86
N PRO A 202 15.56 0.39 -0.30
CA PRO A 202 16.27 1.43 -1.05
C PRO A 202 15.33 2.34 -1.86
N GLY A 203 14.31 2.89 -1.23
CA GLY A 203 13.31 3.77 -1.83
C GLY A 203 13.48 5.25 -1.46
N MET A 204 12.47 6.04 -1.85
CA MET A 204 12.43 7.50 -1.64
C MET A 204 12.35 7.88 -0.17
N GLY A 205 11.59 7.12 0.64
CA GLY A 205 11.45 7.40 2.07
C GLY A 205 12.76 7.20 2.82
N ARG A 206 13.48 6.12 2.53
CA ARG A 206 14.82 5.89 3.09
C ARG A 206 15.81 6.98 2.65
N LEU A 207 15.84 7.31 1.36
CA LEU A 207 16.68 8.39 0.83
C LEU A 207 16.42 9.70 1.58
N TYR A 208 15.16 10.05 1.81
CA TYR A 208 14.77 11.25 2.55
C TYR A 208 15.29 11.24 4.00
N PHE A 209 15.15 10.07 4.67
CA PHE A 209 15.67 9.89 6.03
C PHE A 209 17.20 10.03 6.08
N GLU A 210 17.92 9.41 5.15
CA GLU A 210 19.38 9.54 5.03
C GLU A 210 19.80 10.99 4.78
N ALA A 211 19.14 11.67 3.83
CA ALA A 211 19.43 13.07 3.50
C ALA A 211 19.27 14.00 4.70
N ILE A 212 18.22 13.80 5.52
CA ILE A 212 18.05 14.55 6.77
C ILE A 212 19.19 14.26 7.75
N THR A 213 19.59 13.01 7.87
CA THR A 213 20.62 12.58 8.83
C THR A 213 21.98 13.17 8.51
N VAL A 214 22.34 13.31 7.23
CA VAL A 214 23.61 13.90 6.78
C VAL A 214 23.47 15.38 6.41
N MET A 215 22.27 15.98 6.56
CA MET A 215 21.96 17.37 6.20
C MET A 215 22.26 17.73 4.73
N ASP A 216 21.97 16.81 3.81
CA ASP A 216 22.11 17.03 2.37
C ASP A 216 20.92 17.84 1.84
N LEU A 217 21.01 19.17 1.94
CA LEU A 217 19.91 20.08 1.60
C LEU A 217 19.42 19.95 0.15
N PRO A 218 20.27 19.85 -0.89
CA PRO A 218 19.80 19.62 -2.26
C PRO A 218 18.92 18.38 -2.40
N VAL A 219 19.31 17.27 -1.78
CA VAL A 219 18.52 16.02 -1.82
C VAL A 219 17.21 16.15 -1.03
N ILE A 220 17.23 16.81 0.16
CA ILE A 220 16.01 17.05 0.94
C ILE A 220 15.01 17.87 0.14
N ILE A 221 15.45 18.97 -0.49
CA ILE A 221 14.58 19.82 -1.30
C ILE A 221 14.03 19.06 -2.51
N GLY A 222 14.90 18.38 -3.25
CA GLY A 222 14.50 17.57 -4.42
C GLY A 222 13.53 16.46 -4.07
N ALA A 223 13.81 15.70 -3.00
CA ALA A 223 12.92 14.64 -2.53
C ALA A 223 11.56 15.17 -2.04
N THR A 224 11.56 16.28 -1.28
CA THR A 224 10.30 16.94 -0.85
C THR A 224 9.47 17.37 -2.05
N TYR A 225 10.10 17.98 -3.04
CA TYR A 225 9.43 18.41 -4.27
C TYR A 225 8.81 17.21 -5.02
N VAL A 226 9.60 16.17 -5.27
CA VAL A 226 9.15 14.96 -6.00
C VAL A 226 8.03 14.25 -5.25
N LEU A 227 8.16 14.03 -3.94
CA LEU A 227 7.10 13.41 -3.13
C LEU A 227 5.81 14.25 -3.16
N THR A 228 5.92 15.58 -3.12
CA THR A 228 4.76 16.47 -3.24
C THR A 228 4.10 16.37 -4.62
N VAL A 229 4.89 16.35 -5.68
CA VAL A 229 4.37 16.19 -7.05
C VAL A 229 3.71 14.82 -7.23
N LEU A 230 4.32 13.74 -6.75
CA LEU A 230 3.73 12.41 -6.77
C LEU A 230 2.41 12.37 -5.99
N PHE A 231 2.34 13.02 -4.84
CA PHE A 231 1.11 13.13 -4.06
C PHE A 231 0.01 13.89 -4.80
N LEU A 232 0.33 15.02 -5.44
CA LEU A 232 -0.64 15.79 -6.25
C LEU A 232 -1.12 14.99 -7.47
N ILE A 233 -0.22 14.31 -8.17
CA ILE A 233 -0.57 13.42 -9.29
C ILE A 233 -1.49 12.30 -8.78
N SER A 234 -1.20 11.74 -7.60
CA SER A 234 -1.99 10.69 -6.98
C SER A 234 -3.43 11.15 -6.70
N ILE A 235 -3.62 12.34 -6.12
CA ILE A 235 -4.95 12.92 -5.89
C ILE A 235 -5.65 13.14 -7.22
N PHE A 236 -4.97 13.74 -8.20
CA PHE A 236 -5.55 14.00 -9.52
C PHE A 236 -6.01 12.71 -10.21
N VAL A 237 -5.20 11.66 -10.20
CA VAL A 237 -5.59 10.34 -10.73
C VAL A 237 -6.77 9.76 -9.96
N ALA A 238 -6.78 9.90 -8.63
CA ALA A 238 -7.87 9.43 -7.79
C ALA A 238 -9.18 10.14 -8.12
N ASP A 239 -9.16 11.47 -8.33
CA ASP A 239 -10.33 12.27 -8.72
C ASP A 239 -10.86 11.87 -10.11
N LEU A 240 -9.97 11.63 -11.07
CA LEU A 240 -10.34 11.13 -12.39
C LEU A 240 -11.02 9.76 -12.31
N LEU A 241 -10.45 8.84 -11.52
CA LEU A 241 -11.02 7.51 -11.33
C LEU A 241 -12.36 7.57 -10.60
N TYR A 242 -12.48 8.44 -9.59
CA TYR A 242 -13.73 8.69 -8.90
C TYR A 242 -14.81 9.16 -9.88
N GLY A 243 -14.54 10.19 -10.69
CA GLY A 243 -15.48 10.69 -11.70
C GLY A 243 -15.84 9.67 -12.79
N TYR A 244 -14.94 8.71 -13.07
CA TYR A 244 -15.20 7.64 -14.04
C TYR A 244 -16.08 6.52 -13.45
N PHE A 245 -15.81 6.09 -12.22
CA PHE A 245 -16.47 4.94 -11.60
C PHE A 245 -17.74 5.28 -10.82
N ASP A 246 -17.91 6.52 -10.34
CA ASP A 246 -19.13 6.96 -9.66
C ASP A 246 -20.10 7.66 -10.63
N PRO A 247 -21.18 6.98 -11.08
CA PRO A 247 -22.14 7.57 -11.99
C PRO A 247 -22.94 8.73 -11.37
N ARG A 248 -22.89 8.91 -10.05
CA ARG A 248 -23.62 9.98 -9.35
C ARG A 248 -22.97 11.36 -9.52
N VAL A 249 -21.68 11.39 -9.83
CA VAL A 249 -20.92 12.64 -10.05
C VAL A 249 -21.23 13.28 -11.42
N LYS A 250 -21.85 12.56 -12.34
CA LYS A 250 -22.18 13.06 -13.69
C LYS A 250 -23.50 13.86 -13.79
N THR A 251 -24.15 14.13 -12.68
CA THR A 251 -25.49 14.78 -12.65
C THR A 251 -25.50 16.19 -12.09
N GLU A 252 -24.38 16.84 -11.93
CA GLU A 252 -24.21 18.28 -11.75
C GLU A 252 -23.29 18.83 -12.87
#